data_3512d0b99be2332b04750cde773daaa2
#
_entry.id   3512d0b99be2332b04750cde773daaa2
#
_cell.length_a   1.000
_cell.length_b   1.000
_cell.length_c   1.000
_cell.angle_alpha   90.00
_cell.angle_beta   90.00
_cell.angle_gamma   90.00
#
_symmetry.space_group_name_H-M   'P 1'
#
loop_
_entity.id
_entity.type
_entity.pdbx_description
1 polymer ?
#
loop_
_entity_poly.entity_id
_entity_poly.type
_entity_poly.pdbx_seq_one_letter_code
_entity_poly.pdbx_strand_id
1 'polypeptide(L)'
;MNREPFHAKAPDVNLTWSEFIEFVDDPQRHAKAQNSSHDPAKPGFRSLASWVDMVSAAKRGWPEGLEKIQRSLVTARAVVGTARRAIDRYDVGGERPHVPLACAGEPRSMVRRAPILQRVRPSIRILLNITAGFAIPTSYLINRGAAVLAWCDALETAGYSTEITTVHACDHMAMAMRYRVEVKRAGDKFDFDRLSFALACPDYMRRAHFAMQETGEYAHRCTTHGAYGHVARATPDVGQVYVPSVASGSRAFATPESSAVAIRDIIAADYPGVTT
;
A
#
# COMPACT_ATOMS: atom_id res chain seq x y z
N MET A 1 13.94 14.31 39.18
CA MET A 1 12.88 13.30 39.01
C MET A 1 12.72 13.03 37.53
N ASN A 2 13.57 12.11 36.99
CA ASN A 2 13.57 11.73 35.58
C ASN A 2 12.31 10.89 35.34
N ARG A 3 11.34 11.43 34.65
CA ARG A 3 10.23 10.64 34.08
C ARG A 3 10.78 10.02 32.79
N GLU A 4 11.12 8.74 32.83
CA GLU A 4 11.28 7.97 31.61
C GLU A 4 10.00 8.10 30.76
N PRO A 5 10.12 8.33 29.46
CA PRO A 5 8.96 8.36 28.59
C PRO A 5 8.36 6.96 28.58
N PHE A 6 7.16 6.84 29.08
CA PHE A 6 6.36 5.61 29.08
C PHE A 6 5.92 5.32 27.65
N HIS A 7 6.84 4.88 26.82
CA HIS A 7 6.53 4.30 25.51
C HIS A 7 6.10 2.85 25.72
N ALA A 8 4.94 2.65 26.32
CA ALA A 8 4.30 1.36 26.22
C ALA A 8 4.09 1.09 24.72
N LYS A 9 4.77 0.06 24.21
CA LYS A 9 4.64 -0.36 22.83
C LYS A 9 3.15 -0.54 22.54
N ALA A 10 2.60 0.28 21.65
CA ALA A 10 1.19 0.21 21.32
C ALA A 10 0.86 -1.19 20.82
N PRO A 11 -0.25 -1.77 21.25
CA PRO A 11 -0.69 -3.04 20.71
C PRO A 11 -1.00 -2.87 19.22
N ASP A 12 -0.40 -3.73 18.40
CA ASP A 12 -0.75 -3.84 16.99
C ASP A 12 -1.99 -4.75 16.88
N VAL A 13 -3.05 -4.25 16.26
CA VAL A 13 -4.19 -5.07 15.84
C VAL A 13 -3.90 -5.53 14.42
N ASN A 14 -3.74 -6.83 14.23
CA ASN A 14 -3.46 -7.41 12.93
C ASN A 14 -4.70 -8.17 12.45
N LEU A 15 -5.20 -7.82 11.29
CA LEU A 15 -6.35 -8.45 10.65
C LEU A 15 -5.95 -8.98 9.27
N THR A 16 -6.48 -10.11 8.91
CA THR A 16 -6.58 -10.54 7.51
C THR A 16 -7.65 -9.72 6.80
N TRP A 17 -7.66 -9.78 5.46
CA TRP A 17 -8.73 -9.13 4.69
C TRP A 17 -10.12 -9.66 5.04
N SER A 18 -10.24 -10.96 5.29
CA SER A 18 -11.53 -11.58 5.68
C SER A 18 -12.03 -11.06 7.01
N GLU A 19 -11.18 -10.99 8.02
CA GLU A 19 -11.52 -10.43 9.34
C GLU A 19 -11.87 -8.95 9.26
N PHE A 20 -11.20 -8.19 8.38
CA PHE A 20 -11.56 -6.80 8.10
C PHE A 20 -12.96 -6.70 7.48
N ILE A 21 -13.30 -7.56 6.51
CA ILE A 21 -14.65 -7.59 5.91
C ILE A 21 -15.71 -7.94 6.95
N GLU A 22 -15.48 -8.95 7.79
CA GLU A 22 -16.38 -9.32 8.89
C GLU A 22 -16.58 -8.14 9.85
N PHE A 23 -15.50 -7.43 10.14
CA PHE A 23 -15.56 -6.25 11.01
C PHE A 23 -16.46 -5.14 10.43
N VAL A 24 -16.30 -4.78 9.15
CA VAL A 24 -17.07 -3.68 8.54
C VAL A 24 -18.50 -4.07 8.17
N ASP A 25 -18.78 -5.37 8.05
CA ASP A 25 -20.10 -5.91 7.74
C ASP A 25 -21.00 -6.06 8.99
N ASP A 26 -20.42 -5.91 10.17
CA ASP A 26 -21.17 -6.04 11.43
C ASP A 26 -22.09 -4.81 11.67
N PRO A 27 -23.43 -4.98 11.63
CA PRO A 27 -24.36 -3.88 11.83
C PRO A 27 -24.27 -3.24 13.21
N GLN A 28 -23.87 -3.99 14.24
CA GLN A 28 -23.73 -3.46 15.60
C GLN A 28 -22.55 -2.49 15.70
N ARG A 29 -21.47 -2.76 14.95
CA ARG A 29 -20.32 -1.85 14.87
C ARG A 29 -20.66 -0.58 14.11
N HIS A 30 -21.37 -0.71 12.99
CA HIS A 30 -21.86 0.44 12.25
C HIS A 30 -22.73 1.36 13.13
N ALA A 31 -23.65 0.80 13.90
CA ALA A 31 -24.53 1.58 14.78
C ALA A 31 -23.78 2.31 15.91
N LYS A 32 -22.64 1.78 16.35
CA LYS A 32 -21.79 2.38 17.40
C LYS A 32 -20.77 3.39 16.87
N ALA A 33 -20.44 3.32 15.58
CA ALA A 33 -19.44 4.18 14.95
C ALA A 33 -20.03 5.58 14.72
N GLN A 34 -19.74 6.53 15.62
CA GLN A 34 -20.38 7.86 15.63
C GLN A 34 -19.83 8.78 14.54
N ASN A 35 -18.51 8.90 14.41
CA ASN A 35 -17.89 9.85 13.47
C ASN A 35 -17.65 9.26 12.10
N SER A 36 -17.54 7.95 11.99
CA SER A 36 -17.24 7.26 10.74
C SER A 36 -18.49 6.95 9.92
N SER A 37 -19.66 6.79 10.54
CA SER A 37 -20.89 6.39 9.86
C SER A 37 -21.85 7.53 9.53
N HIS A 38 -21.98 8.53 10.39
CA HIS A 38 -23.10 9.48 10.36
C HIS A 38 -22.76 10.86 9.79
N ASP A 39 -21.47 11.20 9.63
CA ASP A 39 -21.15 12.53 9.15
C ASP A 39 -21.41 12.64 7.64
N PRO A 40 -22.32 13.55 7.21
CA PRO A 40 -22.45 13.87 5.80
C PRO A 40 -21.08 14.31 5.30
N ALA A 41 -20.61 13.64 4.28
CA ALA A 41 -19.29 13.88 3.75
C ALA A 41 -19.09 15.36 3.47
N LYS A 42 -18.16 16.01 4.18
CA LYS A 42 -17.64 17.29 3.73
C LYS A 42 -17.18 17.09 2.29
N PRO A 43 -17.57 17.96 1.35
CA PRO A 43 -17.16 17.84 -0.03
C PRO A 43 -15.65 17.60 -0.14
N GLY A 44 -15.24 16.53 -0.81
CA GLY A 44 -13.83 16.18 -0.98
C GLY A 44 -13.17 15.41 0.18
N PHE A 45 -13.89 15.08 1.26
CA PHE A 45 -13.33 14.30 2.38
C PHE A 45 -13.51 12.79 2.19
N ARG A 46 -14.65 12.38 1.64
CA ARG A 46 -15.01 10.98 1.33
C ARG A 46 -15.32 10.83 -0.15
N SER A 47 -15.33 9.60 -0.64
CA SER A 47 -15.64 9.27 -2.04
C SER A 47 -16.94 8.48 -2.18
N LEU A 48 -17.40 7.84 -1.12
CA LEU A 48 -18.61 7.01 -1.10
C LEU A 48 -19.70 7.69 -0.28
N ALA A 49 -20.95 7.55 -0.72
CA ALA A 49 -22.07 8.24 -0.13
C ALA A 49 -22.45 7.70 1.26
N SER A 50 -22.39 6.39 1.45
CA SER A 50 -22.87 5.73 2.66
C SER A 50 -21.90 4.67 3.20
N TRP A 51 -22.19 4.19 4.41
CA TRP A 51 -21.54 3.01 4.98
C TRP A 51 -21.77 1.77 4.12
N VAL A 52 -23.00 1.57 3.65
CA VAL A 52 -23.37 0.43 2.81
C VAL A 52 -22.57 0.41 1.51
N ASP A 53 -22.36 1.59 0.89
CA ASP A 53 -21.53 1.71 -0.31
C ASP A 53 -20.08 1.36 0.00
N MET A 54 -19.56 1.76 1.15
CA MET A 54 -18.21 1.42 1.58
C MET A 54 -18.05 -0.08 1.81
N VAL A 55 -18.99 -0.74 2.49
CA VAL A 55 -18.98 -2.21 2.68
C VAL A 55 -19.10 -2.92 1.34
N SER A 56 -19.95 -2.43 0.45
CA SER A 56 -20.06 -2.96 -0.91
C SER A 56 -18.74 -2.85 -1.67
N ALA A 57 -18.08 -1.70 -1.62
CA ALA A 57 -16.78 -1.49 -2.25
C ALA A 57 -15.68 -2.37 -1.63
N ALA A 58 -15.71 -2.57 -0.32
CA ALA A 58 -14.79 -3.48 0.35
C ALA A 58 -14.93 -4.94 -0.12
N LYS A 59 -16.16 -5.39 -0.36
CA LYS A 59 -16.47 -6.77 -0.78
C LYS A 59 -16.30 -7.01 -2.28
N ARG A 60 -16.61 -6.04 -3.11
CA ARG A 60 -16.75 -6.20 -4.56
C ARG A 60 -15.80 -5.31 -5.37
N GLY A 61 -15.00 -4.50 -4.70
CA GLY A 61 -14.16 -3.48 -5.30
C GLY A 61 -14.84 -2.12 -5.42
N TRP A 62 -14.08 -1.14 -5.91
CA TRP A 62 -14.50 0.26 -6.05
C TRP A 62 -14.50 0.71 -7.54
N PRO A 63 -15.53 0.36 -8.34
CA PRO A 63 -15.57 0.63 -9.79
C PRO A 63 -15.44 2.11 -10.14
N GLU A 64 -16.16 2.98 -9.43
CA GLU A 64 -16.09 4.44 -9.64
C GLU A 64 -14.70 5.00 -9.32
N GLY A 65 -13.98 4.36 -8.43
CA GLY A 65 -12.60 4.68 -8.10
C GLY A 65 -11.64 4.26 -9.19
N LEU A 66 -11.92 3.16 -9.89
CA LEU A 66 -11.08 2.72 -11.00
C LEU A 66 -10.99 3.78 -12.10
N GLU A 67 -12.08 4.48 -12.43
CA GLU A 67 -12.04 5.60 -13.37
C GLU A 67 -11.17 6.75 -12.87
N LYS A 68 -11.27 7.08 -11.58
CA LYS A 68 -10.44 8.12 -10.95
C LYS A 68 -8.97 7.72 -10.89
N ILE A 69 -8.70 6.45 -10.60
CA ILE A 69 -7.38 5.86 -10.53
C ILE A 69 -6.76 5.70 -11.91
N GLN A 70 -7.56 5.42 -12.95
CA GLN A 70 -7.07 5.04 -14.27
C GLN A 70 -6.11 6.08 -14.88
N ARG A 71 -6.42 7.37 -14.77
CA ARG A 71 -5.50 8.44 -15.20
C ARG A 71 -4.18 8.39 -14.44
N SER A 72 -4.25 8.26 -13.13
CA SER A 72 -3.07 8.16 -12.27
C SER A 72 -2.30 6.87 -12.53
N LEU A 73 -2.98 5.76 -12.82
CA LEU A 73 -2.35 4.49 -13.19
C LEU A 73 -1.58 4.58 -14.52
N VAL A 74 -2.17 5.19 -15.55
CA VAL A 74 -1.51 5.37 -16.85
C VAL A 74 -0.23 6.17 -16.67
N THR A 75 -0.30 7.29 -15.97
CA THR A 75 0.86 8.12 -15.67
C THR A 75 1.90 7.38 -14.83
N ALA A 76 1.46 6.70 -13.77
CA ALA A 76 2.37 5.93 -12.92
C ALA A 76 3.06 4.80 -13.70
N ARG A 77 2.33 4.06 -14.54
CA ARG A 77 2.89 3.01 -15.40
C ARG A 77 3.93 3.55 -16.38
N ALA A 78 3.73 4.75 -16.92
CA ALA A 78 4.71 5.39 -17.79
C ALA A 78 6.02 5.74 -17.06
N VAL A 79 5.95 6.13 -15.78
CA VAL A 79 7.12 6.41 -14.93
C VAL A 79 7.81 5.14 -14.46
N VAL A 80 7.02 4.13 -14.08
CA VAL A 80 7.51 2.82 -13.60
C VAL A 80 8.27 2.07 -14.69
N GLY A 81 7.85 2.23 -15.94
CA GLY A 81 8.37 1.45 -17.06
C GLY A 81 8.02 -0.04 -16.94
N THR A 82 8.72 -0.85 -17.70
CA THR A 82 8.60 -2.31 -17.57
C THR A 82 9.75 -2.82 -16.71
N ALA A 83 9.46 -3.20 -15.47
CA ALA A 83 10.42 -3.94 -14.69
C ALA A 83 10.72 -5.27 -15.43
N ARG A 84 11.96 -5.45 -15.85
CA ARG A 84 12.36 -6.65 -16.56
C ARG A 84 13.36 -7.42 -15.70
N ARG A 85 13.01 -8.63 -15.37
CA ARG A 85 13.96 -9.58 -14.81
C ARG A 85 14.40 -10.52 -15.91
N ALA A 86 15.51 -10.21 -16.58
CA ALA A 86 16.20 -11.13 -17.47
C ALA A 86 17.55 -11.47 -16.83
N ILE A 87 17.86 -12.74 -16.71
CA ILE A 87 19.22 -13.18 -16.38
C ILE A 87 19.89 -13.54 -17.68
N ASP A 88 21.01 -12.90 -17.97
CA ASP A 88 21.90 -13.32 -19.02
C ASP A 88 22.55 -14.64 -18.56
N ARG A 89 22.25 -15.73 -19.27
CA ARG A 89 22.93 -17.02 -19.10
C ARG A 89 23.95 -17.17 -20.19
N TYR A 90 25.13 -17.66 -19.82
CA TYR A 90 26.18 -17.99 -20.78
C TYR A 90 26.00 -19.44 -21.21
N ASP A 91 25.91 -19.64 -22.53
CA ASP A 91 25.72 -20.97 -23.14
C ASP A 91 26.58 -21.09 -24.42
N VAL A 92 26.68 -22.27 -25.00
CA VAL A 92 27.34 -22.50 -26.28
C VAL A 92 26.59 -21.86 -27.45
N GLY A 93 25.29 -21.59 -27.30
CA GLY A 93 24.45 -20.91 -28.28
C GLY A 93 23.61 -19.81 -27.62
N GLY A 94 23.48 -18.65 -28.25
CA GLY A 94 22.73 -17.50 -27.70
C GLY A 94 22.47 -16.42 -28.72
N GLU A 95 21.88 -15.34 -28.28
CA GLU A 95 21.46 -14.21 -29.14
C GLU A 95 22.64 -13.30 -29.49
N ARG A 96 23.64 -13.20 -28.62
CA ARG A 96 24.82 -12.36 -28.82
C ARG A 96 26.06 -12.96 -28.13
N PRO A 97 27.29 -12.77 -28.68
CA PRO A 97 28.50 -13.18 -27.99
C PRO A 97 28.79 -12.25 -26.78
N HIS A 98 29.25 -12.85 -25.68
CA HIS A 98 29.93 -12.11 -24.61
C HIS A 98 31.43 -12.01 -24.98
N VAL A 99 31.81 -10.89 -25.57
CA VAL A 99 33.12 -10.70 -26.16
C VAL A 99 34.29 -11.08 -25.23
N PRO A 100 34.31 -10.68 -23.93
CA PRO A 100 35.40 -11.09 -23.04
C PRO A 100 35.56 -12.63 -22.90
N LEU A 101 34.44 -13.36 -22.75
CA LEU A 101 34.47 -14.83 -22.63
C LEU A 101 34.85 -15.50 -23.96
N ALA A 102 34.35 -14.97 -25.07
CA ALA A 102 34.72 -15.47 -26.40
C ALA A 102 36.20 -15.27 -26.66
N CYS A 103 36.77 -14.12 -26.33
CA CYS A 103 38.21 -13.86 -26.44
C CYS A 103 39.06 -14.71 -25.49
N ALA A 104 38.49 -15.13 -24.35
CA ALA A 104 39.14 -16.05 -23.41
C ALA A 104 39.05 -17.54 -23.85
N GLY A 105 38.40 -17.82 -24.98
CA GLY A 105 38.23 -19.20 -25.48
C GLY A 105 37.19 -20.01 -24.70
N GLU A 106 36.32 -19.34 -23.90
CA GLU A 106 35.29 -20.03 -23.12
C GLU A 106 34.18 -20.56 -24.05
N PRO A 107 33.90 -21.85 -24.09
CA PRO A 107 32.90 -22.42 -24.98
C PRO A 107 31.48 -21.87 -24.73
N ARG A 108 31.17 -21.49 -23.50
CA ARG A 108 29.89 -20.89 -23.11
C ARG A 108 29.96 -19.35 -23.14
N SER A 109 30.33 -18.83 -24.30
CA SER A 109 30.54 -17.39 -24.50
C SER A 109 29.34 -16.67 -25.13
N MET A 110 28.27 -17.39 -25.44
CA MET A 110 27.07 -16.79 -25.99
C MET A 110 26.09 -16.38 -24.87
N VAL A 111 25.58 -15.16 -24.94
CA VAL A 111 24.53 -14.66 -24.03
C VAL A 111 23.19 -15.14 -24.56
N ARG A 112 22.47 -15.87 -23.74
CA ARG A 112 21.10 -16.29 -23.97
C ARG A 112 20.19 -15.64 -22.93
N ARG A 113 19.21 -14.87 -23.35
CA ARG A 113 18.13 -14.42 -22.48
C ARG A 113 17.20 -15.58 -22.20
N ALA A 114 17.34 -16.18 -21.05
CA ALA A 114 16.43 -17.23 -20.61
C ALA A 114 15.35 -16.59 -19.70
N PRO A 115 14.07 -16.90 -19.93
CA PRO A 115 13.07 -16.61 -18.92
C PRO A 115 13.45 -17.34 -17.63
N ILE A 116 13.42 -16.63 -16.50
CA ILE A 116 13.74 -17.26 -15.23
C ILE A 116 12.59 -18.20 -14.88
N LEU A 117 12.80 -19.47 -15.11
CA LEU A 117 11.94 -20.52 -14.55
C LEU A 117 12.25 -20.64 -13.05
N GLN A 118 11.87 -19.62 -12.28
CA GLN A 118 12.00 -19.73 -10.84
C GLN A 118 10.75 -20.42 -10.27
N ARG A 119 10.96 -21.54 -9.58
CA ARG A 119 9.92 -22.24 -8.81
C ARG A 119 9.41 -21.39 -7.66
N VAL A 120 10.17 -20.41 -7.19
CA VAL A 120 9.80 -19.49 -6.11
C VAL A 120 9.98 -18.06 -6.61
N ARG A 121 8.91 -17.29 -6.63
CA ARG A 121 8.95 -15.85 -6.92
C ARG A 121 9.48 -15.13 -5.67
N PRO A 122 10.50 -14.28 -5.79
CA PRO A 122 10.93 -13.47 -4.65
C PRO A 122 9.77 -12.54 -4.25
N SER A 123 9.52 -12.46 -2.95
CA SER A 123 8.48 -11.61 -2.40
C SER A 123 9.02 -10.23 -2.07
N ILE A 124 8.25 -9.20 -2.44
CA ILE A 124 8.46 -7.81 -2.02
C ILE A 124 7.31 -7.45 -1.07
N ARG A 125 7.65 -7.17 0.18
CA ARG A 125 6.69 -6.85 1.21
C ARG A 125 6.55 -5.34 1.35
N ILE A 126 5.32 -4.84 1.28
CA ILE A 126 4.98 -3.42 1.32
C ILE A 126 4.11 -3.13 2.53
N LEU A 127 4.52 -2.18 3.37
CA LEU A 127 3.71 -1.61 4.42
C LEU A 127 3.26 -0.21 4.01
N LEU A 128 1.99 -0.07 3.63
CA LEU A 128 1.40 1.21 3.28
C LEU A 128 0.76 1.86 4.51
N ASN A 129 1.31 2.96 4.99
CA ASN A 129 0.64 3.76 6.00
C ASN A 129 -0.48 4.59 5.38
N ILE A 130 -1.73 4.14 5.57
CA ILE A 130 -2.91 4.79 4.99
C ILE A 130 -3.29 6.09 5.68
N THR A 131 -2.74 6.41 6.84
CA THR A 131 -3.07 7.61 7.60
C THR A 131 -2.81 8.87 6.77
N ALA A 132 -3.70 9.83 6.88
CA ALA A 132 -3.56 11.12 6.23
C ALA A 132 -3.97 12.25 7.17
N GLY A 133 -3.31 13.38 7.05
CA GLY A 133 -3.67 14.58 7.77
C GLY A 133 -5.10 15.04 7.43
N PHE A 134 -5.75 15.68 8.38
CA PHE A 134 -7.14 16.16 8.26
C PHE A 134 -7.39 17.00 7.00
N ALA A 135 -6.47 17.93 6.67
CA ALA A 135 -6.61 18.86 5.56
C ALA A 135 -6.16 18.28 4.19
N ILE A 136 -5.78 16.99 4.13
CA ILE A 136 -5.28 16.39 2.90
C ILE A 136 -6.43 16.13 1.92
N PRO A 137 -6.35 16.65 0.68
CA PRO A 137 -7.32 16.35 -0.36
C PRO A 137 -7.38 14.85 -0.69
N THR A 138 -8.56 14.35 -1.03
CA THR A 138 -8.75 12.94 -1.46
C THR A 138 -7.87 12.56 -2.66
N SER A 139 -7.60 13.51 -3.56
CA SER A 139 -6.72 13.29 -4.72
C SER A 139 -5.32 12.79 -4.34
N TYR A 140 -4.77 13.24 -3.22
CA TYR A 140 -3.45 12.79 -2.76
C TYR A 140 -3.46 11.31 -2.36
N LEU A 141 -4.55 10.86 -1.72
CA LEU A 141 -4.74 9.45 -1.35
C LEU A 141 -4.90 8.58 -2.59
N ILE A 142 -5.70 9.06 -3.56
CA ILE A 142 -5.93 8.39 -4.84
C ILE A 142 -4.63 8.29 -5.63
N ASN A 143 -3.88 9.38 -5.78
CA ASN A 143 -2.62 9.38 -6.52
C ASN A 143 -1.58 8.45 -5.89
N ARG A 144 -1.43 8.49 -4.55
CA ARG A 144 -0.52 7.58 -3.83
C ARG A 144 -0.92 6.13 -4.04
N GLY A 145 -2.20 5.81 -3.83
CA GLY A 145 -2.72 4.46 -3.99
C GLY A 145 -2.56 3.95 -5.41
N ALA A 146 -2.84 4.78 -6.41
CA ALA A 146 -2.63 4.45 -7.82
C ALA A 146 -1.16 4.18 -8.14
N ALA A 147 -0.24 4.97 -7.58
CA ALA A 147 1.20 4.75 -7.77
C ALA A 147 1.67 3.43 -7.14
N VAL A 148 1.23 3.11 -5.92
CA VAL A 148 1.53 1.80 -5.28
C VAL A 148 0.96 0.66 -6.11
N LEU A 149 -0.28 0.79 -6.57
CA LEU A 149 -0.95 -0.23 -7.39
C LEU A 149 -0.21 -0.48 -8.71
N ALA A 150 0.22 0.59 -9.40
CA ALA A 150 0.98 0.49 -10.64
C ALA A 150 2.34 -0.20 -10.44
N TRP A 151 3.02 0.10 -9.33
CA TRP A 151 4.27 -0.55 -8.98
C TRP A 151 4.08 -2.03 -8.66
N CYS A 152 3.07 -2.38 -7.87
CA CYS A 152 2.75 -3.77 -7.58
C CYS A 152 2.44 -4.57 -8.86
N ASP A 153 1.65 -4.01 -9.77
CA ASP A 153 1.34 -4.59 -11.08
C ASP A 153 2.61 -4.83 -11.93
N ALA A 154 3.50 -3.84 -11.97
CA ALA A 154 4.78 -3.95 -12.68
C ALA A 154 5.70 -5.01 -12.07
N LEU A 155 5.78 -5.09 -10.73
CA LEU A 155 6.56 -6.10 -10.02
C LEU A 155 6.02 -7.51 -10.26
N GLU A 156 4.71 -7.71 -10.18
CA GLU A 156 4.08 -9.01 -10.48
C GLU A 156 4.32 -9.43 -11.94
N THR A 157 4.22 -8.47 -12.87
CA THR A 157 4.52 -8.68 -14.29
C THR A 157 6.00 -9.04 -14.50
N ALA A 158 6.90 -8.46 -13.71
CA ALA A 158 8.33 -8.78 -13.74
C ALA A 158 8.68 -10.11 -13.06
N GLY A 159 7.71 -10.82 -12.47
CA GLY A 159 7.89 -12.14 -11.86
C GLY A 159 8.24 -12.10 -10.37
N TYR A 160 8.05 -10.95 -9.72
CA TYR A 160 8.03 -10.87 -8.26
C TYR A 160 6.66 -11.26 -7.72
N SER A 161 6.57 -11.55 -6.44
CA SER A 161 5.30 -11.64 -5.73
C SER A 161 5.21 -10.48 -4.75
N THR A 162 4.10 -9.75 -4.73
CA THR A 162 3.93 -8.65 -3.79
C THR A 162 3.07 -9.09 -2.61
N GLU A 163 3.47 -8.69 -1.42
CA GLU A 163 2.70 -8.79 -0.18
C GLU A 163 2.38 -7.38 0.29
N ILE A 164 1.11 -7.09 0.54
CA ILE A 164 0.66 -5.73 0.84
C ILE A 164 -0.09 -5.75 2.16
N THR A 165 0.46 -5.03 3.13
CA THR A 165 -0.18 -4.73 4.40
C THR A 165 -0.45 -3.23 4.47
N THR A 166 -1.68 -2.86 4.77
CA THR A 166 -2.00 -1.47 5.11
C THR A 166 -1.92 -1.27 6.61
N VAL A 167 -1.53 -0.08 7.05
CA VAL A 167 -1.53 0.28 8.47
C VAL A 167 -2.16 1.65 8.67
N HIS A 168 -3.11 1.72 9.57
CA HIS A 168 -3.60 2.97 10.13
C HIS A 168 -2.90 3.18 11.47
N ALA A 169 -2.00 4.16 11.51
CA ALA A 169 -1.27 4.52 12.70
C ALA A 169 -1.83 5.81 13.28
N CYS A 170 -2.20 5.81 14.53
CA CYS A 170 -2.54 7.02 15.27
C CYS A 170 -1.73 7.08 16.56
N ASP A 171 -1.15 8.26 16.83
CA ASP A 171 -0.46 8.54 18.09
C ASP A 171 -1.24 9.64 18.80
N HIS A 172 -1.63 9.33 20.02
CA HIS A 172 -2.22 10.34 20.89
C HIS A 172 -1.71 10.19 22.31
N MET A 173 -1.15 11.27 22.85
CA MET A 173 -0.75 11.50 24.24
C MET A 173 0.14 10.42 24.92
N ALA A 174 0.57 9.41 24.58
CA ALA A 174 1.34 8.32 25.16
C ALA A 174 0.89 6.95 24.64
N MET A 175 -0.05 6.94 23.71
CA MET A 175 -0.54 5.69 23.16
C MET A 175 -0.47 5.73 21.64
N ALA A 176 0.39 4.92 21.09
CA ALA A 176 0.40 4.65 19.67
C ALA A 176 -0.46 3.42 19.40
N MET A 177 -1.42 3.51 18.48
CA MET A 177 -2.24 2.37 18.06
C MET A 177 -2.02 2.13 16.58
N ARG A 178 -1.95 0.85 16.20
CA ARG A 178 -1.74 0.46 14.83
C ARG A 178 -2.73 -0.63 14.46
N TYR A 179 -3.58 -0.32 13.49
CA TYR A 179 -4.47 -1.28 12.86
C TYR A 179 -3.85 -1.70 11.54
N ARG A 180 -3.38 -2.93 11.47
CA ARG A 180 -2.81 -3.52 10.26
C ARG A 180 -3.83 -4.43 9.62
N VAL A 181 -3.95 -4.33 8.29
CA VAL A 181 -4.78 -5.24 7.50
C VAL A 181 -3.91 -5.83 6.39
N GLU A 182 -3.80 -7.15 6.38
CA GLU A 182 -3.14 -7.88 5.32
C GLU A 182 -4.07 -7.94 4.10
N VAL A 183 -3.84 -7.05 3.13
CA VAL A 183 -4.70 -6.89 1.95
C VAL A 183 -4.38 -7.93 0.89
N LYS A 184 -3.10 -8.28 0.73
CA LYS A 184 -2.63 -9.27 -0.25
C LYS A 184 -1.46 -10.05 0.32
N ARG A 185 -1.52 -11.37 0.24
CA ARG A 185 -0.40 -12.28 0.56
C ARG A 185 0.50 -12.50 -0.64
N ALA A 186 1.72 -12.88 -0.37
CA ALA A 186 2.60 -13.39 -1.39
C ALA A 186 1.99 -14.63 -2.07
N GLY A 187 1.94 -14.63 -3.41
CA GLY A 187 1.35 -15.72 -4.17
C GLY A 187 -0.16 -15.62 -4.43
N ASP A 188 -0.88 -14.74 -3.73
CA ASP A 188 -2.27 -14.46 -4.07
C ASP A 188 -2.40 -13.84 -5.45
N LYS A 189 -3.52 -14.13 -6.14
CA LYS A 189 -3.86 -13.48 -7.39
C LYS A 189 -3.96 -11.96 -7.19
N PHE A 190 -3.44 -11.22 -8.16
CA PHE A 190 -3.55 -9.76 -8.17
C PHE A 190 -5.00 -9.35 -8.44
N ASP A 191 -5.68 -8.88 -7.40
CA ASP A 191 -7.08 -8.47 -7.42
C ASP A 191 -7.15 -6.94 -7.46
N PHE A 192 -7.32 -6.39 -8.66
CA PHE A 192 -7.37 -4.95 -8.89
C PHE A 192 -8.51 -4.28 -8.13
N ASP A 193 -9.65 -4.93 -8.02
CA ASP A 193 -10.85 -4.36 -7.40
C ASP A 193 -10.63 -4.17 -5.90
N ARG A 194 -10.18 -5.22 -5.21
CA ARG A 194 -9.83 -5.16 -3.79
C ARG A 194 -8.72 -4.14 -3.54
N LEU A 195 -7.64 -4.21 -4.31
CA LEU A 195 -6.49 -3.35 -4.13
C LEU A 195 -6.81 -1.88 -4.41
N SER A 196 -7.66 -1.57 -5.39
CA SER A 196 -8.10 -0.20 -5.65
C SER A 196 -8.84 0.41 -4.45
N PHE A 197 -9.70 -0.37 -3.80
CA PHE A 197 -10.38 0.05 -2.58
C PHE A 197 -9.39 0.24 -1.42
N ALA A 198 -8.58 -0.77 -1.13
CA ALA A 198 -7.71 -0.74 0.05
C ALA A 198 -6.56 0.28 -0.05
N LEU A 199 -6.03 0.54 -1.26
CA LEU A 199 -4.87 1.41 -1.42
C LEU A 199 -5.24 2.86 -1.77
N ALA A 200 -6.36 3.09 -2.46
CA ALA A 200 -6.69 4.39 -3.02
C ALA A 200 -8.03 4.98 -2.58
N CYS A 201 -8.97 4.19 -2.08
CA CYS A 201 -10.26 4.72 -1.63
C CYS A 201 -10.11 5.48 -0.31
N PRO A 202 -10.47 6.77 -0.25
CA PRO A 202 -10.41 7.54 1.00
C PRO A 202 -11.29 6.97 2.11
N ASP A 203 -12.40 6.33 1.76
CA ASP A 203 -13.33 5.76 2.73
C ASP A 203 -12.78 4.53 3.45
N TYR A 204 -11.80 3.83 2.85
CA TYR A 204 -11.08 2.76 3.53
C TYR A 204 -10.45 3.27 4.83
N MET A 205 -9.78 4.42 4.79
CA MET A 205 -9.21 5.04 5.98
C MET A 205 -10.25 5.85 6.77
N ARG A 206 -10.94 6.78 6.08
CA ARG A 206 -11.77 7.82 6.71
C ARG A 206 -13.15 7.33 7.16
N ARG A 207 -13.50 6.09 6.87
CA ARG A 207 -14.73 5.44 7.33
C ARG A 207 -14.44 4.12 8.02
N ALA A 208 -13.86 3.14 7.32
CA ALA A 208 -13.66 1.82 7.87
C ALA A 208 -12.64 1.81 9.03
N HIS A 209 -11.44 2.38 8.82
CA HIS A 209 -10.43 2.42 9.89
C HIS A 209 -10.80 3.38 11.03
N PHE A 210 -11.54 4.44 10.77
CA PHE A 210 -12.09 5.26 11.84
C PHE A 210 -13.12 4.48 12.67
N ALA A 211 -13.97 3.68 12.03
CA ALA A 211 -14.88 2.80 12.77
C ALA A 211 -14.12 1.77 13.61
N MET A 212 -13.00 1.23 13.11
CA MET A 212 -12.13 0.35 13.90
C MET A 212 -11.58 1.06 15.14
N GLN A 213 -11.22 2.33 15.03
CA GLN A 213 -10.81 3.13 16.19
C GLN A 213 -11.96 3.37 17.16
N GLU A 214 -13.17 3.57 16.66
CA GLU A 214 -14.35 3.92 17.49
C GLU A 214 -14.99 2.70 18.16
N THR A 215 -14.92 1.52 17.54
CA THR A 215 -15.67 0.33 17.95
C THR A 215 -14.83 -0.92 18.13
N GLY A 216 -13.54 -0.86 17.80
CA GLY A 216 -12.62 -1.97 17.94
C GLY A 216 -12.20 -2.23 19.39
N GLU A 217 -11.30 -3.16 19.58
CA GLU A 217 -10.82 -3.61 20.91
C GLU A 217 -10.26 -2.46 21.77
N TYR A 218 -9.69 -1.44 21.12
CA TYR A 218 -9.09 -0.29 21.79
C TYR A 218 -9.90 1.00 21.66
N ALA A 219 -11.18 0.91 21.34
CA ALA A 219 -12.06 2.07 21.11
C ALA A 219 -12.06 3.05 22.27
N HIS A 220 -12.10 2.56 23.51
CA HIS A 220 -12.08 3.39 24.72
C HIS A 220 -10.83 4.27 24.85
N ARG A 221 -9.75 3.94 24.16
CA ARG A 221 -8.49 4.68 24.21
C ARG A 221 -8.42 5.78 23.14
N CYS A 222 -9.12 5.60 22.03
CA CYS A 222 -9.13 6.55 20.90
C CYS A 222 -10.18 7.64 21.03
N THR A 223 -11.33 7.32 21.62
CA THR A 223 -12.51 8.21 21.64
C THR A 223 -12.39 9.39 22.60
N THR A 224 -11.58 9.27 23.64
CA THR A 224 -11.47 10.30 24.69
C THR A 224 -10.64 11.51 24.29
N HIS A 225 -9.90 11.48 23.19
CA HIS A 225 -8.86 12.48 22.94
C HIS A 225 -8.75 13.03 21.51
N GLY A 226 -9.74 12.81 20.63
CA GLY A 226 -9.78 13.48 19.32
C GLY A 226 -8.62 13.13 18.38
N ALA A 227 -8.20 11.87 18.35
CA ALA A 227 -7.04 11.39 17.60
C ALA A 227 -7.19 11.43 16.05
N TYR A 228 -8.32 11.92 15.53
CA TYR A 228 -8.58 12.00 14.11
C TYR A 228 -7.68 13.02 13.41
N GLY A 229 -7.04 12.61 12.32
CA GLY A 229 -6.22 13.52 11.50
C GLY A 229 -4.80 13.74 12.00
N HIS A 230 -4.40 13.10 13.07
CA HIS A 230 -3.01 13.06 13.50
C HIS A 230 -2.26 11.95 12.76
N VAL A 231 -1.23 12.37 12.04
CA VAL A 231 -0.41 11.45 11.25
C VAL A 231 0.68 10.86 12.14
N ALA A 232 0.66 9.54 12.30
CA ALA A 232 1.69 8.82 13.01
C ALA A 232 2.53 7.95 12.06
N ARG A 233 3.78 7.73 12.46
CA ARG A 233 4.67 6.81 11.75
C ARG A 233 4.40 5.38 12.22
N ALA A 234 4.27 4.45 11.27
CA ALA A 234 4.34 3.03 11.57
C ALA A 234 5.78 2.52 11.40
N THR A 235 6.16 1.55 12.20
CA THR A 235 7.45 0.88 12.07
C THR A 235 7.27 -0.32 11.14
N PRO A 236 7.98 -0.38 10.00
CA PRO A 236 7.97 -1.55 9.14
C PRO A 236 8.70 -2.72 9.81
N ASP A 237 8.33 -3.94 9.45
CA ASP A 237 9.11 -5.12 9.79
C ASP A 237 10.40 -5.17 8.95
N VAL A 238 11.38 -5.95 9.39
CA VAL A 238 12.64 -6.12 8.64
C VAL A 238 12.35 -6.61 7.22
N GLY A 239 12.91 -5.92 6.22
CA GLY A 239 12.72 -6.22 4.80
C GLY A 239 11.36 -5.83 4.24
N GLN A 240 10.63 -4.96 4.90
CA GLN A 240 9.39 -4.36 4.40
C GLN A 240 9.66 -2.96 3.83
N VAL A 241 9.21 -2.70 2.60
CA VAL A 241 9.18 -1.35 2.01
C VAL A 241 8.12 -0.53 2.74
N TYR A 242 8.52 0.58 3.32
CA TYR A 242 7.59 1.47 4.01
C TYR A 242 7.13 2.62 3.14
N VAL A 243 5.86 2.63 2.78
CA VAL A 243 5.21 3.77 2.12
C VAL A 243 4.59 4.68 3.19
N PRO A 244 5.06 5.93 3.33
CA PRO A 244 4.65 6.79 4.42
C PRO A 244 3.21 7.29 4.27
N SER A 245 2.67 7.76 5.40
CA SER A 245 1.43 8.52 5.48
C SER A 245 1.51 9.84 4.70
N VAL A 246 0.34 10.42 4.38
CA VAL A 246 0.28 11.74 3.73
C VAL A 246 0.13 12.82 4.80
N ALA A 247 1.25 13.49 5.10
CA ALA A 247 1.27 14.61 6.04
C ALA A 247 0.91 15.94 5.37
N SER A 248 0.40 16.88 6.16
CA SER A 248 0.16 18.26 5.70
C SER A 248 1.46 18.90 5.19
N GLY A 249 1.39 19.56 4.04
CA GLY A 249 2.55 20.17 3.39
C GLY A 249 3.39 19.22 2.51
N SER A 250 3.15 17.92 2.54
CA SER A 250 3.79 16.98 1.63
C SER A 250 3.30 17.19 0.20
N ARG A 251 4.21 17.39 -0.75
CA ARG A 251 3.90 17.49 -2.18
C ARG A 251 4.17 16.19 -2.93
N ALA A 252 4.74 15.19 -2.28
CA ALA A 252 5.12 13.93 -2.91
C ALA A 252 3.94 13.22 -3.61
N PHE A 253 2.72 13.39 -3.08
CA PHE A 253 1.52 12.74 -3.61
C PHE A 253 0.51 13.74 -4.21
N ALA A 254 0.95 14.95 -4.55
CA ALA A 254 0.08 16.00 -5.07
C ALA A 254 -0.42 15.70 -6.49
N THR A 255 0.42 15.08 -7.31
CA THR A 255 0.08 14.69 -8.69
C THR A 255 0.39 13.20 -8.92
N PRO A 256 -0.19 12.60 -9.99
CA PRO A 256 0.16 11.22 -10.37
C PRO A 256 1.63 11.02 -10.63
N GLU A 257 2.29 11.97 -11.31
CA GLU A 257 3.71 11.93 -11.67
C GLU A 257 4.59 11.94 -10.41
N SER A 258 4.37 12.94 -9.53
CA SER A 258 5.14 13.04 -8.28
C SER A 258 4.95 11.81 -7.39
N SER A 259 3.74 11.24 -7.39
CA SER A 259 3.44 10.01 -6.64
C SER A 259 4.19 8.81 -7.19
N ALA A 260 4.21 8.65 -8.50
CA ALA A 260 4.92 7.54 -9.16
C ALA A 260 6.43 7.61 -8.91
N VAL A 261 7.01 8.82 -8.99
CA VAL A 261 8.43 9.05 -8.67
C VAL A 261 8.72 8.75 -7.20
N ALA A 262 7.89 9.26 -6.28
CA ALA A 262 8.09 9.04 -4.85
C ALA A 262 8.04 7.54 -4.48
N ILE A 263 7.08 6.79 -5.02
CA ILE A 263 6.97 5.34 -4.77
C ILE A 263 8.15 4.59 -5.39
N ARG A 264 8.57 4.95 -6.61
CA ARG A 264 9.78 4.39 -7.24
C ARG A 264 11.00 4.56 -6.33
N ASP A 265 11.23 5.76 -5.85
CA ASP A 265 12.42 6.08 -5.05
C ASP A 265 12.40 5.35 -3.70
N ILE A 266 11.21 5.17 -3.09
CA ILE A 266 11.02 4.37 -1.88
C ILE A 266 11.38 2.91 -2.15
N ILE A 267 10.86 2.32 -3.24
CA ILE A 267 11.14 0.91 -3.58
C ILE A 267 12.61 0.71 -3.95
N ALA A 268 13.20 1.65 -4.70
CA ALA A 268 14.59 1.59 -5.11
C ALA A 268 15.57 1.65 -3.94
N ALA A 269 15.21 2.35 -2.87
CA ALA A 269 16.05 2.43 -1.67
C ALA A 269 16.22 1.06 -0.99
N ASP A 270 15.16 0.25 -0.96
CA ASP A 270 15.18 -1.07 -0.33
C ASP A 270 15.52 -2.20 -1.33
N TYR A 271 15.24 -2.00 -2.61
CA TYR A 271 15.43 -2.98 -3.70
C TYR A 271 16.08 -2.33 -4.93
N PRO A 272 17.37 -1.96 -4.87
CA PRO A 272 18.04 -1.20 -5.94
C PRO A 272 18.10 -1.94 -7.29
N GLY A 273 17.98 -3.26 -7.31
CA GLY A 273 17.97 -4.06 -8.55
C GLY A 273 16.62 -4.16 -9.26
N VAL A 274 15.58 -3.52 -8.74
CA VAL A 274 14.21 -3.61 -9.28
C VAL A 274 13.86 -2.46 -10.23
N THR A 275 14.61 -1.37 -10.18
CA THR A 275 14.28 -0.07 -10.81
C THR A 275 15.12 0.27 -12.03
N THR A 276 15.85 -0.66 -12.62
CA THR A 276 16.68 -0.43 -13.82
C THR A 276 16.04 -0.88 -15.12
#